data_a9a3904f68090ccd3696aeedd8e35a45
#
_entry.id   a9a3904f68090ccd3696aeedd8e35a45
#
_cell.length_a   1.000
_cell.length_b   1.000
_cell.length_c   1.000
_cell.angle_alpha   90.00
_cell.angle_beta   90.00
_cell.angle_gamma   90.00
#
_symmetry.space_group_name_H-M   'P 1'
#
loop_
_entity.id
_entity.type
_entity.pdbx_description
1 polymer ?
#
loop_
_entity_poly.entity_id
_entity_poly.type
_entity_poly.pdbx_seq_one_letter_code
_entity_poly.pdbx_strand_id
1 'polypeptide(L)'
;NNLSLEITGGKIIHGDIAWGGNWFFLCEDHGFELLLSNQKELTDFTIEVRNALHDAGYPKVDHIELLSPPSSDHADSRNFVLCPGGVYDRSPCGTGTSAKLACLAEEGKLKPGQTWTQESITGTTFQASYEEDPHNTNRIIPKIRGKAFITAETKLFFDDQDPLGF
;
A
#
# COMPACT_ATOMS: atom_id res chain seq x y z
N ASN A 1 -9.64 -1.64 12.45
CA ASN A 1 -9.45 -1.21 13.85
C ASN A 1 -8.61 0.05 13.84
N ASN A 2 -9.19 1.18 14.26
CA ASN A 2 -8.54 2.49 14.29
C ASN A 2 -7.45 2.52 15.38
N LEU A 3 -6.20 2.23 15.01
CA LEU A 3 -5.04 2.25 15.91
C LEU A 3 -4.56 3.71 16.05
N SER A 4 -4.40 4.18 17.30
CA SER A 4 -3.71 5.42 17.61
C SER A 4 -2.22 5.12 17.82
N LEU A 5 -1.35 5.78 17.08
CA LEU A 5 0.10 5.61 17.12
C LEU A 5 0.76 6.95 17.44
N GLU A 6 1.56 6.97 18.49
CA GLU A 6 2.41 8.11 18.78
C GLU A 6 3.74 7.98 18.01
N ILE A 7 4.09 9.05 17.29
CA ILE A 7 5.34 9.16 16.53
C ILE A 7 6.23 10.25 17.16
N THR A 8 7.43 10.45 16.59
CA THR A 8 8.41 11.41 17.10
C THR A 8 7.79 12.81 17.34
N GLY A 9 8.15 13.43 18.46
CA GLY A 9 7.61 14.74 18.84
C GLY A 9 6.25 14.71 19.50
N GLY A 10 5.71 13.51 19.83
CA GLY A 10 4.42 13.37 20.52
C GLY A 10 3.20 13.57 19.61
N LYS A 11 3.39 13.59 18.28
CA LYS A 11 2.28 13.61 17.33
C LYS A 11 1.58 12.26 17.34
N ILE A 12 0.26 12.27 17.44
CA ILE A 12 -0.57 11.06 17.31
C ILE A 12 -1.16 11.03 15.91
N ILE A 13 -1.05 9.88 15.25
CA ILE A 13 -1.71 9.57 13.99
C ILE A 13 -2.61 8.36 14.17
N HIS A 14 -3.60 8.21 13.29
CA HIS A 14 -4.56 7.10 13.33
C HIS A 14 -4.51 6.32 12.02
N GLY A 15 -4.73 5.02 12.12
CA GLY A 15 -4.77 4.18 10.93
C GLY A 15 -5.24 2.77 11.24
N ASP A 16 -5.41 2.00 10.18
CA ASP A 16 -5.84 0.62 10.26
C ASP A 16 -4.69 -0.34 9.94
N ILE A 17 -4.61 -1.44 10.69
CA ILE A 17 -3.73 -2.56 10.32
C ILE A 17 -4.57 -3.57 9.57
N ALA A 18 -4.18 -3.86 8.31
CA ALA A 18 -4.87 -4.78 7.45
C ALA A 18 -3.91 -5.71 6.70
N TRP A 19 -4.42 -6.89 6.32
CA TRP A 19 -3.71 -7.88 5.52
C TRP A 19 -4.21 -7.87 4.07
N GLY A 20 -3.32 -7.61 3.12
CA GLY A 20 -3.61 -7.67 1.68
C GLY A 20 -2.67 -8.59 0.89
N GLY A 21 -1.96 -9.49 1.59
CA GLY A 21 -0.84 -10.30 1.09
C GLY A 21 0.46 -9.98 1.85
N ASN A 22 0.52 -8.78 2.43
CA ASN A 22 1.48 -8.30 3.43
C ASN A 22 0.69 -7.55 4.50
N TRP A 23 1.32 -7.26 5.65
CA TRP A 23 0.74 -6.42 6.68
C TRP A 23 0.97 -4.95 6.37
N PHE A 24 -0.11 -4.20 6.33
CA PHE A 24 -0.12 -2.76 6.07
C PHE A 24 -0.61 -1.98 7.28
N PHE A 25 -0.06 -0.79 7.48
CA PHE A 25 -0.69 0.28 8.24
C PHE A 25 -1.15 1.34 7.25
N LEU A 26 -2.47 1.59 7.20
CA LEU A 26 -3.12 2.54 6.32
C LEU A 26 -3.49 3.79 7.12
N CYS A 27 -3.02 4.97 6.69
CA CYS A 27 -3.17 6.23 7.41
C CYS A 27 -3.68 7.33 6.48
N GLU A 28 -4.72 8.06 6.91
CA GLU A 28 -5.31 9.21 6.19
C GLU A 28 -4.99 10.55 6.86
N ASP A 29 -4.72 10.59 8.18
CA ASP A 29 -4.50 11.83 8.96
C ASP A 29 -3.02 12.25 9.07
N HIS A 30 -2.19 11.83 8.10
CA HIS A 30 -0.75 12.10 8.08
C HIS A 30 -0.37 13.58 7.89
N GLY A 31 -1.22 14.38 7.21
CA GLY A 31 -1.04 15.83 7.03
C GLY A 31 -0.11 16.23 5.87
N PHE A 32 0.29 15.30 5.00
CA PHE A 32 1.11 15.57 3.82
C PHE A 32 0.29 15.62 2.54
N GLU A 33 0.74 16.41 1.57
CA GLU A 33 0.28 16.29 0.18
C GLU A 33 1.05 15.15 -0.51
N LEU A 34 0.32 14.18 -1.09
CA LEU A 34 0.91 13.04 -1.80
C LEU A 34 1.35 13.45 -3.21
N LEU A 35 2.41 14.25 -3.30
CA LEU A 35 3.03 14.70 -4.54
C LEU A 35 4.39 14.03 -4.73
N LEU A 36 4.74 13.73 -5.98
CA LEU A 36 6.03 13.13 -6.31
C LEU A 36 7.22 14.04 -5.90
N SER A 37 7.02 15.37 -5.90
CA SER A 37 8.01 16.34 -5.38
C SER A 37 8.32 16.14 -3.90
N ASN A 38 7.38 15.59 -3.14
CA ASN A 38 7.50 15.36 -1.68
C ASN A 38 7.98 13.94 -1.36
N GLN A 39 8.38 13.16 -2.36
CA GLN A 39 8.71 11.73 -2.25
C GLN A 39 9.71 11.44 -1.11
N LYS A 40 10.75 12.28 -0.98
CA LYS A 40 11.75 12.10 0.09
C LYS A 40 11.14 12.27 1.48
N GLU A 41 10.37 13.33 1.69
CA GLU A 41 9.71 13.64 2.96
C GLU A 41 8.68 12.55 3.34
N LEU A 42 7.90 12.08 2.35
CA LEU A 42 6.95 10.98 2.52
C LEU A 42 7.64 9.67 2.89
N THR A 43 8.80 9.39 2.26
CA THR A 43 9.62 8.21 2.59
C THR A 43 10.15 8.30 4.01
N ASP A 44 10.75 9.43 4.39
CA ASP A 44 11.30 9.64 5.74
C ASP A 44 10.21 9.49 6.80
N PHE A 45 9.04 10.09 6.58
CA PHE A 45 7.88 9.98 7.48
C PHE A 45 7.36 8.54 7.59
N THR A 46 7.20 7.83 6.48
CA THR A 46 6.70 6.45 6.52
C THR A 46 7.70 5.48 7.17
N ILE A 47 9.00 5.73 7.06
CA ILE A 47 10.03 4.98 7.81
C ILE A 47 9.86 5.23 9.32
N GLU A 48 9.64 6.47 9.73
CA GLU A 48 9.37 6.83 11.12
C GLU A 48 8.13 6.11 11.66
N VAL A 49 7.02 6.15 10.91
CA VAL A 49 5.77 5.45 11.27
C VAL A 49 6.00 3.95 11.43
N ARG A 50 6.73 3.32 10.50
CA ARG A 50 7.06 1.90 10.60
C ARG A 50 7.87 1.59 11.86
N ASN A 51 8.87 2.40 12.19
CA ASN A 51 9.67 2.20 13.39
C ASN A 51 8.83 2.34 14.66
N ALA A 52 7.96 3.35 14.73
CA ALA A 52 7.04 3.54 15.85
C ALA A 52 6.07 2.36 16.01
N LEU A 53 5.57 1.78 14.90
CA LEU A 53 4.76 0.56 14.93
C LEU A 53 5.52 -0.63 15.49
N HIS A 54 6.78 -0.82 15.10
CA HIS A 54 7.62 -1.90 15.62
C HIS A 54 7.85 -1.74 17.13
N ASP A 55 8.15 -0.53 17.59
CA ASP A 55 8.33 -0.20 19.01
C ASP A 55 7.02 -0.38 19.82
N ALA A 56 5.87 -0.12 19.19
CA ALA A 56 4.53 -0.34 19.76
C ALA A 56 4.07 -1.82 19.75
N GLY A 57 4.91 -2.76 19.28
CA GLY A 57 4.63 -4.20 19.32
C GLY A 57 4.01 -4.78 18.04
N TYR A 58 4.09 -4.06 16.92
CA TYR A 58 3.62 -4.50 15.60
C TYR A 58 4.76 -4.78 14.60
N PRO A 59 5.77 -5.62 14.93
CA PRO A 59 6.98 -5.79 14.10
C PRO A 59 6.72 -6.47 12.75
N LYS A 60 5.52 -7.04 12.55
CA LYS A 60 5.12 -7.66 11.27
C LYS A 60 4.57 -6.67 10.26
N VAL A 61 4.25 -5.43 10.69
CA VAL A 61 3.76 -4.38 9.80
C VAL A 61 4.97 -3.73 9.15
N ASP A 62 5.27 -4.10 7.93
CA ASP A 62 6.44 -3.69 7.17
C ASP A 62 6.13 -2.76 5.99
N HIS A 63 4.85 -2.60 5.67
CA HIS A 63 4.34 -1.67 4.67
C HIS A 63 3.53 -0.55 5.33
N ILE A 64 3.79 0.68 4.91
CA ILE A 64 3.04 1.86 5.34
C ILE A 64 2.39 2.49 4.11
N GLU A 65 1.08 2.66 4.16
CA GLU A 65 0.29 3.27 3.09
C GLU A 65 -0.34 4.56 3.58
N LEU A 66 0.08 5.68 3.00
CA LEU A 66 -0.55 6.97 3.19
C LEU A 66 -1.62 7.16 2.13
N LEU A 67 -2.79 7.63 2.55
CA LEU A 67 -3.96 7.78 1.70
C LEU A 67 -4.44 9.23 1.71
N SER A 68 -4.87 9.74 0.57
CA SER A 68 -5.47 11.06 0.40
C SER A 68 -6.60 11.03 -0.62
N PRO A 69 -7.41 12.11 -0.72
CA PRO A 69 -8.28 12.29 -1.88
C PRO A 69 -7.49 12.17 -3.19
N PRO A 70 -8.12 11.68 -4.27
CA PRO A 70 -7.46 11.52 -5.56
C PRO A 70 -7.11 12.86 -6.20
N SER A 71 -6.19 12.87 -7.17
CA SER A 71 -5.83 14.08 -7.92
C SER A 71 -6.83 14.45 -9.01
N SER A 72 -7.76 13.54 -9.33
CA SER A 72 -8.79 13.73 -10.35
C SER A 72 -10.05 12.92 -10.05
N ASP A 73 -11.16 13.28 -10.71
CA ASP A 73 -12.47 12.60 -10.59
C ASP A 73 -12.50 11.17 -11.16
N HIS A 74 -11.37 10.69 -11.68
CA HIS A 74 -11.25 9.35 -12.26
C HIS A 74 -10.76 8.29 -11.27
N ALA A 75 -10.45 8.68 -10.05
CA ALA A 75 -10.02 7.78 -8.98
C ALA A 75 -10.80 8.05 -7.69
N ASP A 76 -10.83 7.05 -6.81
CA ASP A 76 -11.52 7.13 -5.52
C ASP A 76 -10.56 7.54 -4.39
N SER A 77 -9.27 7.23 -4.52
CA SER A 77 -8.23 7.57 -3.55
C SER A 77 -6.88 7.61 -4.22
N ARG A 78 -5.94 8.34 -3.61
CA ARG A 78 -4.53 8.38 -3.98
C ARG A 78 -3.68 7.84 -2.84
N ASN A 79 -2.60 7.13 -3.16
CA ASN A 79 -1.71 6.59 -2.15
C ASN A 79 -0.22 6.87 -2.40
N PHE A 80 0.53 6.76 -1.30
CA PHE A 80 1.97 6.58 -1.26
C PHE A 80 2.25 5.36 -0.39
N VAL A 81 3.01 4.40 -0.91
CA VAL A 81 3.29 3.14 -0.22
C VAL A 81 4.79 2.98 0.00
N LEU A 82 5.20 2.84 1.28
CA LEU A 82 6.52 2.39 1.65
C LEU A 82 6.55 0.86 1.64
N CYS A 83 7.50 0.29 0.89
CA CYS A 83 7.79 -1.14 0.86
C CYS A 83 8.94 -1.51 1.82
N PRO A 84 9.14 -2.80 2.16
CA PRO A 84 10.33 -3.29 2.84
C PRO A 84 11.61 -2.84 2.11
N GLY A 85 12.66 -2.52 2.87
CA GLY A 85 13.90 -1.99 2.32
C GLY A 85 13.94 -0.47 2.15
N GLY A 86 12.85 0.24 2.51
CA GLY A 86 12.82 1.71 2.52
C GLY A 86 12.64 2.35 1.14
N VAL A 87 12.08 1.62 0.17
CA VAL A 87 11.71 2.13 -1.15
C VAL A 87 10.21 2.33 -1.24
N TYR A 88 9.76 3.33 -2.03
CA TYR A 88 8.34 3.52 -2.29
C TYR A 88 7.89 2.79 -3.57
N ASP A 89 6.64 2.36 -3.59
CA ASP A 89 6.01 1.80 -4.78
C ASP A 89 5.59 2.93 -5.75
N ARG A 90 5.97 2.82 -7.01
CA ARG A 90 5.55 3.76 -8.07
C ARG A 90 4.15 3.42 -8.61
N SER A 91 3.70 2.19 -8.41
CA SER A 91 2.35 1.74 -8.72
C SER A 91 1.40 1.99 -7.55
N PRO A 92 0.07 1.81 -7.73
CA PRO A 92 -0.87 1.86 -6.60
C PRO A 92 -0.70 0.75 -5.57
N CYS A 93 0.25 -0.16 -5.72
CA CYS A 93 0.50 -1.34 -4.88
C CYS A 93 -0.69 -2.33 -4.86
N GLY A 94 -0.50 -3.53 -5.40
CA GLY A 94 -1.57 -4.53 -5.48
C GLY A 94 -2.01 -5.05 -4.11
N THR A 95 -1.05 -5.34 -3.22
CA THR A 95 -1.32 -5.80 -1.85
C THR A 95 -1.84 -4.65 -0.97
N GLY A 96 -1.35 -3.41 -1.13
CA GLY A 96 -1.89 -2.24 -0.45
C GLY A 96 -3.33 -1.95 -0.85
N THR A 97 -3.63 -1.93 -2.15
CA THR A 97 -5.00 -1.82 -2.64
C THR A 97 -5.90 -2.93 -2.09
N SER A 98 -5.41 -4.18 -1.99
CA SER A 98 -6.17 -5.29 -1.40
C SER A 98 -6.45 -5.08 0.09
N ALA A 99 -5.50 -4.55 0.85
CA ALA A 99 -5.68 -4.18 2.25
C ALA A 99 -6.70 -3.05 2.40
N LYS A 100 -6.65 -2.01 1.53
CA LYS A 100 -7.65 -0.94 1.51
C LYS A 100 -9.05 -1.46 1.21
N LEU A 101 -9.20 -2.37 0.23
CA LEU A 101 -10.50 -3.01 -0.05
C LEU A 101 -11.05 -3.75 1.17
N ALA A 102 -10.19 -4.44 1.95
CA ALA A 102 -10.62 -5.13 3.16
C ALA A 102 -11.15 -4.15 4.21
N CYS A 103 -10.48 -3.01 4.42
CA CYS A 103 -10.98 -1.96 5.31
C CYS A 103 -12.32 -1.39 4.83
N LEU A 104 -12.45 -1.07 3.53
CA LEU A 104 -13.68 -0.53 2.96
C LEU A 104 -14.85 -1.52 3.04
N ALA A 105 -14.59 -2.81 2.87
CA ALA A 105 -15.61 -3.87 3.01
C ALA A 105 -16.08 -3.98 4.47
N GLU A 106 -15.15 -4.00 5.44
CA GLU A 106 -15.45 -4.06 6.86
C GLU A 106 -16.28 -2.85 7.34
N GLU A 107 -15.96 -1.66 6.80
CA GLU A 107 -16.69 -0.43 7.08
C GLU A 107 -18.03 -0.31 6.32
N GLY A 108 -18.35 -1.25 5.43
CA GLY A 108 -19.53 -1.20 4.57
C GLY A 108 -19.52 -0.07 3.54
N LYS A 109 -18.36 0.54 3.28
CA LYS A 109 -18.17 1.65 2.32
C LYS A 109 -18.05 1.18 0.88
N LEU A 110 -17.68 -0.07 0.64
CA LEU A 110 -17.61 -0.70 -0.68
C LEU A 110 -18.42 -2.00 -0.67
N LYS A 111 -19.18 -2.25 -1.73
CA LYS A 111 -19.97 -3.48 -1.89
C LYS A 111 -19.23 -4.52 -2.74
N PRO A 112 -19.48 -5.84 -2.56
CA PRO A 112 -18.97 -6.87 -3.45
C PRO A 112 -19.26 -6.55 -4.91
N GLY A 113 -18.25 -6.71 -5.77
CA GLY A 113 -18.33 -6.40 -7.21
C GLY A 113 -18.28 -4.93 -7.58
N GLN A 114 -18.37 -4.01 -6.63
CA GLN A 114 -18.23 -2.57 -6.89
C GLN A 114 -16.77 -2.25 -7.20
N THR A 115 -16.54 -1.42 -8.24
CA THR A 115 -15.19 -0.98 -8.62
C THR A 115 -14.71 0.14 -7.71
N TRP A 116 -13.47 0.04 -7.28
CA TRP A 116 -12.64 1.06 -6.62
C TRP A 116 -11.45 1.36 -7.50
N THR A 117 -11.15 2.63 -7.74
CA THR A 117 -9.97 3.05 -8.51
C THR A 117 -8.95 3.68 -7.58
N GLN A 118 -7.82 3.00 -7.37
CA GLN A 118 -6.70 3.49 -6.59
C GLN A 118 -5.69 4.18 -7.50
N GLU A 119 -5.35 5.42 -7.18
CA GLU A 119 -4.30 6.20 -7.84
C GLU A 119 -3.00 6.12 -7.01
N SER A 120 -1.85 6.00 -7.67
CA SER A 120 -0.54 6.10 -7.03
C SER A 120 -0.02 7.54 -7.01
N ILE A 121 1.06 7.77 -6.26
CA ILE A 121 1.77 9.05 -6.25
C ILE A 121 2.28 9.48 -7.65
N THR A 122 2.47 8.52 -8.58
CA THR A 122 2.89 8.80 -9.97
C THR A 122 1.73 9.07 -10.91
N GLY A 123 0.48 9.00 -10.45
CA GLY A 123 -0.73 9.17 -11.25
C GLY A 123 -1.17 7.93 -12.03
N THR A 124 -0.49 6.78 -11.86
CA THR A 124 -0.97 5.51 -12.41
C THR A 124 -2.11 4.95 -11.58
N THR A 125 -3.01 4.16 -12.19
CA THR A 125 -4.20 3.67 -11.49
C THR A 125 -4.33 2.15 -11.58
N PHE A 126 -4.90 1.56 -10.51
CA PHE A 126 -5.46 0.22 -10.50
C PHE A 126 -6.98 0.30 -10.34
N GLN A 127 -7.69 -0.53 -11.09
CA GLN A 127 -9.10 -0.83 -10.83
C GLN A 127 -9.17 -2.06 -9.95
N ALA A 128 -9.93 -1.98 -8.89
CA ALA A 128 -10.03 -3.03 -7.90
C ALA A 128 -11.49 -3.30 -7.55
N SER A 129 -11.81 -4.53 -7.21
CA SER A 129 -13.09 -4.95 -6.63
C SER A 129 -12.85 -6.15 -5.74
N TYR A 130 -13.87 -6.59 -5.01
CA TYR A 130 -13.76 -7.81 -4.22
C TYR A 130 -15.01 -8.67 -4.35
N GLU A 131 -14.85 -9.94 -4.01
CA GLU A 131 -15.92 -10.89 -3.76
C GLU A 131 -15.84 -11.36 -2.30
N GLU A 132 -16.97 -11.77 -1.75
CA GLU A 132 -16.99 -12.41 -0.43
C GLU A 132 -16.32 -13.79 -0.51
N ASP A 133 -15.54 -14.16 0.49
CA ASP A 133 -14.98 -15.51 0.60
C ASP A 133 -16.10 -16.46 1.06
N PRO A 134 -16.53 -17.43 0.22
CA PRO A 134 -17.60 -18.35 0.58
C PRO A 134 -17.27 -19.29 1.76
N HIS A 135 -16.00 -19.39 2.11
CA HIS A 135 -15.50 -20.27 3.17
C HIS A 135 -15.10 -19.52 4.44
N ASN A 136 -15.00 -18.19 4.38
CA ASN A 136 -14.59 -17.40 5.54
C ASN A 136 -15.16 -15.97 5.46
N THR A 137 -16.17 -15.69 6.25
CA THR A 137 -16.85 -14.39 6.29
C THR A 137 -15.98 -13.22 6.77
N ASN A 138 -14.82 -13.52 7.37
CA ASN A 138 -13.85 -12.49 7.81
C ASN A 138 -12.80 -12.18 6.74
N ARG A 139 -13.00 -12.62 5.50
CA ARG A 139 -12.09 -12.41 4.38
C ARG A 139 -12.84 -11.96 3.14
N ILE A 140 -12.15 -11.22 2.32
CA ILE A 140 -12.56 -10.89 0.97
C ILE A 140 -11.59 -11.52 -0.03
N ILE A 141 -12.04 -11.71 -1.27
CA ILE A 141 -11.22 -12.12 -2.41
C ILE A 141 -11.04 -10.89 -3.31
N PRO A 142 -9.93 -10.16 -3.21
CA PRO A 142 -9.70 -8.98 -4.02
C PRO A 142 -9.36 -9.35 -5.46
N LYS A 143 -9.84 -8.52 -6.40
CA LYS A 143 -9.49 -8.56 -7.83
C LYS A 143 -8.86 -7.24 -8.20
N ILE A 144 -7.63 -7.28 -8.70
CA ILE A 144 -6.86 -6.09 -9.08
C ILE A 144 -6.59 -6.14 -10.59
N ARG A 145 -6.89 -5.04 -11.27
CA ARG A 145 -6.58 -4.83 -12.68
C ARG A 145 -5.68 -3.62 -12.83
N GLY A 146 -4.49 -3.85 -13.38
CA GLY A 146 -3.51 -2.82 -13.69
C GLY A 146 -3.09 -2.86 -15.16
N LYS A 147 -2.19 -1.92 -15.52
CA LYS A 147 -1.54 -1.86 -16.83
C LYS A 147 -0.03 -2.00 -16.63
N ALA A 148 0.60 -2.83 -17.44
CA ALA A 148 2.05 -3.00 -17.46
C ALA A 148 2.60 -2.68 -18.85
N PHE A 149 3.88 -2.29 -18.88
CA PHE A 149 4.60 -1.96 -20.10
C PHE A 149 5.88 -2.79 -20.16
N ILE A 150 6.22 -3.33 -21.34
CA ILE A 150 7.52 -3.97 -21.58
C ILE A 150 8.55 -2.86 -21.68
N THR A 151 9.57 -2.88 -20.82
CA THR A 151 10.62 -1.85 -20.78
C THR A 151 11.99 -2.36 -21.21
N ALA A 152 12.20 -3.67 -21.20
CA ALA A 152 13.46 -4.25 -21.64
C ALA A 152 13.28 -5.73 -22.07
N GLU A 153 14.22 -6.18 -22.89
CA GLU A 153 14.48 -7.59 -23.18
C GLU A 153 15.96 -7.86 -22.84
N THR A 154 16.24 -8.91 -22.06
CA THR A 154 17.59 -9.19 -21.54
C THR A 154 17.95 -10.65 -21.79
N LYS A 155 19.18 -10.91 -22.29
CA LYS A 155 19.79 -12.22 -22.38
C LYS A 155 20.79 -12.40 -21.24
N LEU A 156 20.58 -13.43 -20.43
CA LEU A 156 21.50 -13.80 -19.35
C LEU A 156 22.41 -14.95 -19.84
N PHE A 157 23.69 -14.89 -19.47
CA PHE A 157 24.66 -15.95 -19.70
C PHE A 157 25.04 -16.54 -18.36
N PHE A 158 24.95 -17.85 -18.25
CA PHE A 158 25.42 -18.60 -17.10
C PHE A 158 26.63 -19.42 -17.56
N ASP A 159 27.73 -19.31 -16.85
CA ASP A 159 28.95 -20.07 -17.11
C ASP A 159 29.16 -21.05 -15.94
N ASP A 160 29.16 -22.32 -16.22
CA ASP A 160 29.34 -23.40 -15.22
C ASP A 160 30.71 -23.35 -14.54
N GLN A 161 31.67 -22.60 -15.10
CA GLN A 161 33.01 -22.39 -14.52
C GLN A 161 33.15 -21.13 -13.70
N ASP A 162 32.08 -20.30 -13.65
CA ASP A 162 32.07 -19.10 -12.79
C ASP A 162 31.94 -19.50 -11.32
N PRO A 163 32.96 -19.29 -10.48
CA PRO A 163 32.90 -19.65 -9.05
C PRO A 163 31.93 -18.79 -8.24
N LEU A 164 31.41 -17.69 -8.81
CA LEU A 164 30.40 -16.80 -8.24
C LEU A 164 29.04 -16.99 -8.92
N GLY A 165 28.95 -17.89 -9.88
CA GLY A 165 27.72 -18.23 -10.58
C GLY A 165 26.67 -18.80 -9.63
N PHE A 166 25.39 -18.66 -10.03
CA PHE A 166 24.21 -19.07 -9.25
C PHE A 166 24.01 -20.59 -9.27
#